data_46970fccb179686a6a951037d897c3b2
#
_entry.id   46970fccb179686a6a951037d897c3b2
#
_cell.length_a   1.000
_cell.length_b   1.000
_cell.length_c   1.000
_cell.angle_alpha   90.00
_cell.angle_beta   90.00
_cell.angle_gamma   90.00
#
_symmetry.space_group_name_H-M   'P 1'
#
loop_
_entity.id
_entity.type
_entity.pdbx_description
1 polymer ?
#
loop_
_entity_poly.entity_id
_entity_poly.type
_entity_poly.pdbx_seq_one_letter_code
_entity_poly.pdbx_strand_id
1 'polypeptide(L)'
;MKRSTVLAAILVFIASLAAASDGKTDFSGTWKENMEKGTAPKGSGLTSYMNKIEQSGDRLKVVTTTGGSRGDRTYERTYVIGKEDKHTGSDGDEFTSITKWEGKSLVFETSEKERGGTITSRETWTLSDDGKTLTKTRHSHGPQGDRDQTYVLEKQ
;
A
#
# COMPACT_ATOMS: atom_id res chain seq x y z
N MET A 1 59.19 -21.00 29.30
CA MET A 1 57.77 -20.92 29.67
C MET A 1 57.04 -20.13 28.59
N LYS A 2 56.32 -20.80 27.67
CA LYS A 2 55.54 -20.18 26.60
C LYS A 2 54.07 -20.14 27.03
N ARG A 3 53.52 -18.93 27.19
CA ARG A 3 52.08 -18.75 27.50
C ARG A 3 51.32 -18.68 26.17
N SER A 4 50.49 -19.68 25.88
CA SER A 4 49.58 -19.69 24.77
C SER A 4 48.30 -18.99 25.19
N THR A 5 48.00 -17.87 24.54
CA THR A 5 46.71 -17.15 24.69
C THR A 5 45.71 -17.71 23.68
N VAL A 6 44.69 -18.41 24.19
CA VAL A 6 43.57 -18.89 23.36
C VAL A 6 42.56 -17.75 23.23
N LEU A 7 42.42 -17.25 22.01
CA LEU A 7 41.39 -16.26 21.67
C LEU A 7 40.08 -17.00 21.36
N ALA A 8 39.10 -16.92 22.26
CA ALA A 8 37.77 -17.45 22.02
C ALA A 8 36.96 -16.45 21.17
N ALA A 9 36.70 -16.80 19.93
CA ALA A 9 35.80 -16.07 19.07
C ALA A 9 34.34 -16.37 19.45
N ILE A 10 33.63 -15.39 20.01
CA ILE A 10 32.20 -15.47 20.29
C ILE A 10 31.46 -15.17 18.97
N LEU A 11 30.91 -16.22 18.33
CA LEU A 11 29.97 -16.09 17.22
C LEU A 11 28.62 -15.64 17.78
N VAL A 12 28.27 -14.37 17.61
CA VAL A 12 26.92 -13.88 17.90
C VAL A 12 26.00 -14.32 16.74
N PHE A 13 25.22 -15.36 16.99
CA PHE A 13 24.14 -15.78 16.10
C PHE A 13 22.97 -14.80 16.28
N ILE A 14 22.82 -13.86 15.35
CA ILE A 14 21.61 -13.02 15.26
C ILE A 14 20.52 -13.91 14.64
N ALA A 15 19.74 -14.56 15.51
CA ALA A 15 18.53 -15.24 15.10
C ALA A 15 17.53 -14.16 14.63
N SER A 16 17.35 -14.03 13.33
CA SER A 16 16.23 -13.28 12.75
C SER A 16 14.95 -14.01 13.19
N LEU A 17 14.22 -13.42 14.14
CA LEU A 17 12.85 -13.86 14.44
C LEU A 17 12.01 -13.57 13.19
N ALA A 18 11.84 -14.57 12.34
CA ALA A 18 10.76 -14.59 11.37
C ALA A 18 9.47 -14.70 12.18
N ALA A 19 8.78 -13.58 12.35
CA ALA A 19 7.43 -13.58 12.89
C ALA A 19 6.60 -14.51 11.99
N ALA A 20 6.06 -15.58 12.57
CA ALA A 20 5.12 -16.45 11.88
C ALA A 20 3.96 -15.59 11.40
N SER A 21 3.86 -15.35 10.10
CA SER A 21 2.72 -14.65 9.52
C SER A 21 1.51 -15.59 9.67
N ASP A 22 0.40 -15.09 10.18
CA ASP A 22 -0.90 -15.77 10.29
C ASP A 22 -1.50 -16.17 8.92
N GLY A 23 -0.69 -16.56 7.95
CA GLY A 23 -1.10 -16.87 6.59
C GLY A 23 -1.57 -15.64 5.78
N LYS A 24 -1.49 -14.44 6.36
CA LYS A 24 -1.83 -13.18 5.70
C LYS A 24 -0.66 -12.68 4.87
N THR A 25 -0.97 -12.11 3.73
CA THR A 25 0.03 -11.52 2.82
C THR A 25 0.69 -10.30 3.48
N ASP A 26 2.02 -10.22 3.42
CA ASP A 26 2.77 -9.05 3.85
C ASP A 26 3.07 -8.14 2.65
N PHE A 27 2.44 -6.98 2.64
CA PHE A 27 2.62 -5.95 1.60
C PHE A 27 3.76 -4.99 1.90
N SER A 28 4.48 -5.15 3.01
CA SER A 28 5.57 -4.24 3.39
C SER A 28 6.65 -4.15 2.32
N GLY A 29 7.16 -2.95 2.12
CA GLY A 29 8.22 -2.67 1.16
C GLY A 29 8.05 -1.34 0.44
N THR A 30 8.98 -1.07 -0.46
CA THR A 30 8.92 0.05 -1.39
C THR A 30 8.51 -0.47 -2.76
N TRP A 31 7.49 0.13 -3.33
CA TRP A 31 6.83 -0.30 -4.55
C TRP A 31 6.78 0.84 -5.54
N LYS A 32 7.29 0.62 -6.74
CA LYS A 32 7.27 1.61 -7.82
C LYS A 32 6.37 1.13 -8.96
N GLU A 33 5.48 1.99 -9.42
CA GLU A 33 4.60 1.65 -10.53
C GLU A 33 5.38 1.45 -11.83
N ASN A 34 5.03 0.38 -12.53
CA ASN A 34 5.38 0.18 -13.92
C ASN A 34 4.28 0.80 -14.79
N MET A 35 4.52 2.04 -15.24
CA MET A 35 3.56 2.85 -16.00
C MET A 35 3.16 2.23 -17.34
N GLU A 36 3.88 1.22 -17.83
CA GLU A 36 3.57 0.52 -19.08
C GLU A 36 2.55 -0.60 -18.89
N LYS A 37 2.55 -1.22 -17.68
CA LYS A 37 1.70 -2.38 -17.35
C LYS A 37 0.34 -2.00 -16.76
N GLY A 38 0.22 -0.81 -16.17
CA GLY A 38 -1.00 -0.32 -15.55
C GLY A 38 -1.94 0.37 -16.53
N THR A 39 -3.18 0.62 -16.05
CA THR A 39 -4.18 1.45 -16.74
C THR A 39 -4.34 2.80 -16.03
N ALA A 40 -3.34 3.23 -15.25
CA ALA A 40 -3.35 4.55 -14.63
C ALA A 40 -3.64 5.63 -15.68
N PRO A 41 -4.34 6.72 -15.34
CA PRO A 41 -4.82 7.69 -16.32
C PRO A 41 -3.65 8.25 -17.14
N LYS A 42 -3.49 7.75 -18.35
CA LYS A 42 -2.55 8.32 -19.31
C LYS A 42 -3.04 9.73 -19.62
N GLY A 43 -2.20 10.75 -19.38
CA GLY A 43 -2.57 12.15 -19.58
C GLY A 43 -2.90 12.91 -18.30
N SER A 44 -2.87 12.29 -17.13
CA SER A 44 -2.98 12.99 -15.83
C SER A 44 -1.78 13.89 -15.51
N GLY A 45 -0.73 13.86 -16.34
CA GLY A 45 0.56 14.49 -16.04
C GLY A 45 1.38 13.77 -14.97
N LEU A 46 0.93 12.56 -14.55
CA LEU A 46 1.65 11.69 -13.64
C LEU A 46 2.85 11.06 -14.36
N THR A 47 4.04 11.24 -13.82
CA THR A 47 5.30 10.69 -14.37
C THR A 47 5.89 9.60 -13.50
N SER A 48 5.49 9.52 -12.24
CA SER A 48 5.90 8.47 -11.32
C SER A 48 4.86 8.26 -10.21
N TYR A 49 4.76 7.04 -9.71
CA TYR A 49 3.96 6.69 -8.56
C TYR A 49 4.71 5.65 -7.72
N MET A 50 4.88 5.93 -6.45
CA MET A 50 5.60 5.08 -5.52
C MET A 50 4.82 4.93 -4.23
N ASN A 51 4.82 3.72 -3.67
CA ASN A 51 4.32 3.47 -2.33
C ASN A 51 5.41 2.89 -1.44
N LYS A 52 5.60 3.47 -0.27
CA LYS A 52 6.28 2.81 0.85
C LYS A 52 5.21 2.30 1.80
N ILE A 53 5.19 0.98 2.02
CA ILE A 53 4.19 0.30 2.82
C ILE A 53 4.86 -0.32 4.04
N GLU A 54 4.30 -0.08 5.21
CA GLU A 54 4.68 -0.68 6.48
C GLU A 54 3.45 -1.37 7.06
N GLN A 55 3.52 -2.70 7.23
CA GLN A 55 2.44 -3.52 7.77
C GLN A 55 2.87 -4.12 9.10
N SER A 56 2.04 -3.94 10.14
CA SER A 56 2.30 -4.49 11.48
C SER A 56 0.98 -4.86 12.15
N GLY A 57 0.74 -6.16 12.28
CA GLY A 57 -0.53 -6.68 12.79
C GLY A 57 -1.72 -6.25 11.92
N ASP A 58 -2.65 -5.51 12.50
CA ASP A 58 -3.82 -4.94 11.83
C ASP A 58 -3.58 -3.54 11.24
N ARG A 59 -2.39 -2.96 11.43
CA ARG A 59 -2.06 -1.61 10.94
C ARG A 59 -1.33 -1.67 9.63
N LEU A 60 -1.76 -0.82 8.70
CA LEU A 60 -1.15 -0.64 7.39
C LEU A 60 -0.89 0.84 7.18
N LYS A 61 0.38 1.23 7.18
CA LYS A 61 0.81 2.59 6.87
C LYS A 61 1.30 2.65 5.43
N VAL A 62 0.79 3.59 4.67
CA VAL A 62 1.12 3.78 3.26
C VAL A 62 1.56 5.21 3.04
N VAL A 63 2.80 5.39 2.62
CA VAL A 63 3.33 6.67 2.15
C VAL A 63 3.37 6.63 0.63
N THR A 64 2.57 7.47 0.00
CA THR A 64 2.50 7.57 -1.45
C THR A 64 3.23 8.82 -1.93
N THR A 65 4.13 8.64 -2.87
CA THR A 65 4.81 9.73 -3.58
C THR A 65 4.43 9.68 -5.05
N THR A 66 3.93 10.79 -5.57
CA THR A 66 3.58 10.94 -6.98
C THR A 66 4.42 12.03 -7.58
N GLY A 67 5.03 11.77 -8.74
CA GLY A 67 5.74 12.76 -9.54
C GLY A 67 4.87 13.24 -10.70
N GLY A 68 5.00 14.49 -11.08
CA GLY A 68 4.26 15.06 -12.19
C GLY A 68 4.76 16.42 -12.62
N SER A 69 4.14 17.00 -13.64
CA SER A 69 4.51 18.30 -14.23
C SER A 69 4.45 19.47 -13.24
N ARG A 70 3.74 19.30 -12.11
CA ARG A 70 3.63 20.30 -11.03
C ARG A 70 4.55 20.01 -9.84
N GLY A 71 5.54 19.11 -10.00
CA GLY A 71 6.43 18.63 -8.95
C GLY A 71 5.88 17.41 -8.22
N ASP A 72 6.67 16.92 -7.27
CA ASP A 72 6.35 15.74 -6.50
C ASP A 72 5.41 16.08 -5.34
N ARG A 73 4.51 15.15 -5.04
CA ARG A 73 3.61 15.22 -3.89
C ARG A 73 3.74 13.95 -3.09
N THR A 74 3.80 14.08 -1.76
CA THR A 74 3.83 12.95 -0.84
C THR A 74 2.70 13.10 0.16
N TYR A 75 1.96 12.01 0.38
CA TYR A 75 0.93 11.93 1.41
C TYR A 75 1.00 10.57 2.11
N GLU A 76 0.58 10.57 3.36
CA GLU A 76 0.58 9.39 4.21
C GLU A 76 -0.85 9.04 4.62
N ARG A 77 -1.16 7.75 4.63
CA ARG A 77 -2.41 7.22 5.16
C ARG A 77 -2.14 5.97 5.99
N THR A 78 -2.82 5.86 7.13
CA THR A 78 -2.80 4.66 7.96
C THR A 78 -4.19 4.05 7.97
N TYR A 79 -4.26 2.75 7.70
CA TYR A 79 -5.48 1.97 7.79
C TYR A 79 -5.39 1.01 8.97
N VAL A 80 -6.54 0.70 9.58
CA VAL A 80 -6.66 -0.37 10.57
C VAL A 80 -7.54 -1.45 9.97
N ILE A 81 -6.94 -2.59 9.65
CA ILE A 81 -7.62 -3.69 8.97
C ILE A 81 -8.73 -4.25 9.87
N GLY A 82 -9.93 -4.40 9.30
CA GLY A 82 -11.12 -4.85 10.02
C GLY A 82 -11.88 -3.75 10.77
N LYS A 83 -11.43 -2.49 10.67
CA LYS A 83 -12.13 -1.35 11.28
C LYS A 83 -12.57 -0.36 10.22
N GLU A 84 -13.71 0.25 10.45
CA GLU A 84 -14.17 1.40 9.67
C GLU A 84 -13.44 2.66 10.14
N ASP A 85 -12.97 3.45 9.18
CA ASP A 85 -12.40 4.78 9.38
C ASP A 85 -13.34 5.83 8.80
N LYS A 86 -13.65 6.86 9.58
CA LYS A 86 -14.50 7.99 9.18
C LYS A 86 -13.80 9.27 9.53
N HIS A 87 -13.73 10.17 8.56
CA HIS A 87 -13.25 11.52 8.80
C HIS A 87 -13.93 12.52 7.88
N THR A 88 -13.91 13.78 8.29
CA THR A 88 -14.41 14.88 7.48
C THR A 88 -13.23 15.72 7.04
N GLY A 89 -13.13 15.98 5.75
CA GLY A 89 -12.13 16.87 5.18
C GLY A 89 -12.35 18.32 5.59
N SER A 90 -11.35 19.16 5.41
CA SER A 90 -11.42 20.60 5.71
C SER A 90 -12.44 21.37 4.87
N ASP A 91 -12.83 20.81 3.74
CA ASP A 91 -13.84 21.28 2.79
C ASP A 91 -15.27 20.81 3.11
N GLY A 92 -15.42 19.98 4.15
CA GLY A 92 -16.68 19.40 4.57
C GLY A 92 -17.04 18.09 3.89
N ASP A 93 -16.17 17.55 3.06
CA ASP A 93 -16.35 16.25 2.43
C ASP A 93 -16.27 15.12 3.48
N GLU A 94 -17.21 14.18 3.44
CA GLU A 94 -17.24 13.04 4.34
C GLU A 94 -16.61 11.83 3.67
N PHE A 95 -15.62 11.27 4.32
CA PHE A 95 -14.92 10.07 3.87
C PHE A 95 -15.16 8.92 4.84
N THR A 96 -15.50 7.76 4.29
CA THR A 96 -15.63 6.51 5.03
C THR A 96 -14.82 5.44 4.31
N SER A 97 -14.04 4.67 5.03
CA SER A 97 -13.33 3.52 4.47
C SER A 97 -13.38 2.32 5.41
N ILE A 98 -13.40 1.13 4.81
CA ILE A 98 -13.15 -0.12 5.51
C ILE A 98 -12.10 -0.92 4.75
N THR A 99 -11.13 -1.44 5.49
CA THR A 99 -10.06 -2.30 4.95
C THR A 99 -10.23 -3.69 5.53
N LYS A 100 -10.28 -4.72 4.67
CA LYS A 100 -10.52 -6.10 5.09
C LYS A 100 -9.74 -7.10 4.25
N TRP A 101 -9.47 -8.26 4.83
CA TRP A 101 -8.92 -9.39 4.09
C TRP A 101 -10.00 -10.13 3.32
N GLU A 102 -9.71 -10.47 2.07
CA GLU A 102 -10.45 -11.45 1.27
C GLU A 102 -9.46 -12.49 0.75
N GLY A 103 -9.37 -13.61 1.44
CA GLY A 103 -8.32 -14.60 1.23
C GLY A 103 -6.93 -13.99 1.47
N LYS A 104 -6.07 -14.02 0.46
CA LYS A 104 -4.73 -13.41 0.47
C LYS A 104 -4.71 -11.95 0.02
N SER A 105 -5.84 -11.41 -0.44
CA SER A 105 -5.95 -10.05 -0.95
C SER A 105 -6.40 -9.10 0.15
N LEU A 106 -5.93 -7.87 0.10
CA LEU A 106 -6.41 -6.79 0.94
C LEU A 106 -7.37 -5.92 0.14
N VAL A 107 -8.56 -5.69 0.68
CA VAL A 107 -9.63 -4.96 0.02
C VAL A 107 -9.94 -3.69 0.78
N PHE A 108 -10.04 -2.58 0.07
CA PHE A 108 -10.42 -1.27 0.56
C PHE A 108 -11.76 -0.89 -0.07
N GLU A 109 -12.76 -0.67 0.73
CA GLU A 109 -14.04 -0.11 0.30
C GLU A 109 -14.13 1.31 0.85
N THR A 110 -14.36 2.28 -0.03
CA THR A 110 -14.41 3.70 0.35
C THR A 110 -15.68 4.34 -0.17
N SER A 111 -16.16 5.31 0.59
CA SER A 111 -17.25 6.20 0.18
C SER A 111 -16.82 7.62 0.51
N GLU A 112 -16.85 8.49 -0.48
CA GLU A 112 -16.49 9.90 -0.37
C GLU A 112 -17.68 10.75 -0.83
N LYS A 113 -18.19 11.57 0.08
CA LYS A 113 -19.33 12.43 -0.18
C LYS A 113 -18.84 13.85 -0.43
N GLU A 114 -18.88 14.26 -1.67
CA GLU A 114 -18.49 15.58 -2.15
C GLU A 114 -19.72 16.42 -2.55
N ARG A 115 -19.51 17.71 -2.85
CA ARG A 115 -20.57 18.60 -3.34
C ARG A 115 -21.23 18.10 -4.63
N GLY A 116 -20.51 17.35 -5.45
CA GLY A 116 -20.97 16.79 -6.73
C GLY A 116 -21.74 15.50 -6.62
N GLY A 117 -21.79 14.88 -5.44
CA GLY A 117 -22.42 13.57 -5.18
C GLY A 117 -21.48 12.63 -4.44
N THR A 118 -21.88 11.37 -4.32
CA THR A 118 -21.08 10.35 -3.63
C THR A 118 -20.28 9.54 -4.63
N ILE A 119 -18.99 9.39 -4.34
CA ILE A 119 -18.10 8.47 -5.06
C ILE A 119 -17.85 7.27 -4.15
N THR A 120 -18.13 6.07 -4.66
CA THR A 120 -17.77 4.83 -3.96
C THR A 120 -16.65 4.14 -4.73
N SER A 121 -15.74 3.47 -4.03
CA SER A 121 -14.75 2.66 -4.72
C SER A 121 -14.40 1.40 -3.94
N ARG A 122 -14.00 0.38 -4.69
CA ARG A 122 -13.44 -0.86 -4.20
C ARG A 122 -12.07 -1.05 -4.82
N GLU A 123 -11.04 -1.08 -4.00
CA GLU A 123 -9.67 -1.34 -4.42
C GLU A 123 -9.20 -2.67 -3.82
N THR A 124 -8.63 -3.53 -4.65
CA THR A 124 -8.09 -4.83 -4.24
C THR A 124 -6.60 -4.86 -4.49
N TRP A 125 -5.84 -5.24 -3.47
CA TRP A 125 -4.40 -5.43 -3.53
C TRP A 125 -4.07 -6.91 -3.54
N THR A 126 -3.28 -7.32 -4.52
CA THR A 126 -2.83 -8.70 -4.70
C THR A 126 -1.33 -8.73 -4.92
N LEU A 127 -0.65 -9.60 -4.19
CA LEU A 127 0.78 -9.82 -4.36
C LEU A 127 1.01 -11.06 -5.23
N SER A 128 1.96 -10.99 -6.16
CA SER A 128 2.39 -12.16 -6.94
C SER A 128 3.02 -13.22 -6.02
N ASP A 129 3.01 -14.48 -6.46
CA ASP A 129 3.53 -15.60 -5.67
C ASP A 129 5.03 -15.44 -5.32
N ASP A 130 5.80 -14.77 -6.16
CA ASP A 130 7.22 -14.46 -5.93
C ASP A 130 7.43 -13.23 -5.03
N GLY A 131 6.36 -12.55 -4.63
CA GLY A 131 6.39 -11.37 -3.77
C GLY A 131 6.99 -10.12 -4.40
N LYS A 132 7.15 -10.08 -5.74
CA LYS A 132 7.84 -8.98 -6.44
C LYS A 132 6.92 -8.01 -7.14
N THR A 133 5.66 -8.37 -7.35
CA THR A 133 4.68 -7.54 -8.03
C THR A 133 3.45 -7.34 -7.15
N LEU A 134 3.11 -6.09 -6.87
CA LEU A 134 1.88 -5.67 -6.21
C LEU A 134 0.93 -5.14 -7.29
N THR A 135 -0.20 -5.81 -7.48
CA THR A 135 -1.27 -5.35 -8.35
C THR A 135 -2.38 -4.74 -7.50
N LYS A 136 -2.78 -3.51 -7.84
CA LYS A 136 -3.91 -2.81 -7.24
C LYS A 136 -4.95 -2.59 -8.33
N THR A 137 -6.14 -3.17 -8.16
CA THR A 137 -7.28 -2.93 -9.06
C THR A 137 -8.31 -2.10 -8.31
N ARG A 138 -8.75 -1.01 -8.91
CA ARG A 138 -9.76 -0.12 -8.34
C ARG A 138 -10.91 0.04 -9.31
N HIS A 139 -12.11 -0.26 -8.82
CA HIS A 139 -13.37 0.09 -9.45
C HIS A 139 -14.01 1.23 -8.65
N SER A 140 -14.40 2.30 -9.32
CA SER A 140 -15.09 3.43 -8.69
C SER A 140 -16.34 3.79 -9.48
N HIS A 141 -17.38 4.15 -8.71
CA HIS A 141 -18.67 4.59 -9.21
C HIS A 141 -18.98 5.98 -8.65
N GLY A 142 -19.42 6.88 -9.50
CA GLY A 142 -19.75 8.25 -9.06
C GLY A 142 -20.56 9.01 -10.10
N PRO A 143 -20.83 10.31 -9.87
CA PRO A 143 -21.65 11.13 -10.76
C PRO A 143 -21.13 11.22 -12.20
N GLN A 144 -19.86 10.93 -12.42
CA GLN A 144 -19.24 10.93 -13.75
C GLN A 144 -19.21 9.53 -14.39
N GLY A 145 -19.89 8.53 -13.79
CA GLY A 145 -19.92 7.14 -14.23
C GLY A 145 -18.85 6.27 -13.56
N ASP A 146 -18.68 5.09 -14.13
CA ASP A 146 -17.79 4.07 -13.62
C ASP A 146 -16.37 4.28 -14.16
N ARG A 147 -15.38 3.94 -13.34
CA ARG A 147 -13.96 3.95 -13.73
C ARG A 147 -13.24 2.74 -13.17
N ASP A 148 -12.49 2.08 -14.04
CA ASP A 148 -11.58 1.00 -13.69
C ASP A 148 -10.13 1.47 -13.82
N GLN A 149 -9.34 1.16 -12.80
CA GLN A 149 -7.92 1.50 -12.78
C GLN A 149 -7.12 0.29 -12.28
N THR A 150 -6.00 0.03 -12.92
CA THR A 150 -5.05 -0.99 -12.48
C THR A 150 -3.68 -0.36 -12.36
N TYR A 151 -3.06 -0.54 -11.21
CA TYR A 151 -1.67 -0.19 -10.94
C TYR A 151 -0.87 -1.47 -10.78
N VAL A 152 0.23 -1.58 -11.48
CA VAL A 152 1.17 -2.69 -11.37
C VAL A 152 2.47 -2.14 -10.83
N LEU A 153 2.78 -2.47 -9.58
CA LEU A 153 3.94 -1.95 -8.88
C LEU A 153 4.98 -3.06 -8.70
N GLU A 154 6.23 -2.72 -8.93
CA GLU A 154 7.37 -3.63 -8.78
C GLU A 154 8.14 -3.27 -7.51
N LYS A 155 8.57 -4.30 -6.78
CA LYS A 155 9.33 -4.15 -5.53
C LYS A 155 10.71 -3.59 -5.84
N GLN A 156 11.14 -2.62 -5.00
CA GLN A 156 12.44 -1.96 -5.12
C GLN A 156 13.44 -2.54 -4.12
#